data_d616a0f7063626e29800598f4590e557
#
_entry.id   d616a0f7063626e29800598f4590e557
#
_cell.length_a   1.000
_cell.length_b   1.000
_cell.length_c   1.000
_cell.angle_alpha   90.00
_cell.angle_beta   90.00
_cell.angle_gamma   90.00
#
_symmetry.space_group_name_H-M   'P 1'
#
loop_
_entity.id
_entity.type
_entity.pdbx_description
1 polymer ?
#
loop_
_entity_poly.entity_id
_entity_poly.type
_entity_poly.pdbx_seq_one_letter_code
_entity_poly.pdbx_strand_id
1 'polypeptide(L)'
;MATYKKRGGKIKSKSEAVNDSELLEGESTTAEVFNTLDETANKTEEWVEKNQKVILIAVGAIALTVLAYLGFVNVIQEPKEKEAMSEMYQAQEYFDQALTAPVASDSLYNLALNGGNSKYGFLDIIENYGGTKAANVSNYYAGVAYLNINDYKNAISYLDAFTSDDA
;
A
#
# COMPACT_ATOMS: atom_id res chain seq x y z
N MET A 1 59.41 -15.48 63.01
CA MET A 1 58.65 -14.22 62.92
C MET A 1 59.07 -13.54 61.62
N ALA A 2 58.21 -13.53 60.58
CA ALA A 2 58.54 -12.92 59.32
C ALA A 2 57.90 -11.52 59.25
N THR A 3 58.74 -10.50 59.19
CA THR A 3 58.35 -9.06 59.10
C THR A 3 58.07 -8.71 57.66
N TYR A 4 56.81 -8.44 57.37
CA TYR A 4 56.31 -7.98 56.11
C TYR A 4 56.68 -6.48 55.90
N LYS A 5 57.51 -6.16 54.91
CA LYS A 5 57.95 -4.82 54.59
C LYS A 5 57.00 -4.24 53.55
N LYS A 6 56.13 -3.30 53.94
CA LYS A 6 55.18 -2.58 53.11
C LYS A 6 55.95 -1.71 52.13
N ARG A 7 55.89 -2.01 50.78
CA ARG A 7 56.37 -1.11 49.71
C ARG A 7 55.40 0.06 49.59
N GLY A 8 55.83 1.24 49.96
CA GLY A 8 55.12 2.47 49.72
C GLY A 8 55.15 2.84 48.24
N GLY A 9 54.04 2.59 47.55
CA GLY A 9 53.83 3.18 46.23
C GLY A 9 53.60 4.69 46.36
N LYS A 10 54.36 5.50 45.61
CA LYS A 10 54.10 6.94 45.50
C LYS A 10 52.71 7.13 44.93
N ILE A 11 51.85 7.84 45.65
CA ILE A 11 50.55 8.28 45.14
C ILE A 11 50.85 9.37 44.12
N LYS A 12 50.55 9.12 42.83
CA LYS A 12 50.57 10.14 41.78
C LYS A 12 49.66 11.28 42.15
N SER A 13 50.09 12.53 41.94
CA SER A 13 49.28 13.69 42.24
C SER A 13 48.01 13.68 41.38
N LYS A 14 46.91 14.22 41.92
CA LYS A 14 45.61 14.27 41.25
C LYS A 14 45.66 14.95 39.85
N SER A 15 46.63 15.88 39.67
CA SER A 15 46.87 16.58 38.42
C SER A 15 47.51 15.68 37.33
N GLU A 16 48.39 14.73 37.70
CA GLU A 16 48.99 13.79 36.75
C GLU A 16 48.00 12.69 36.29
N ALA A 17 47.09 12.27 37.19
CA ALA A 17 46.05 11.31 36.86
C ALA A 17 44.97 11.90 35.93
N VAL A 18 44.67 13.20 36.07
CA VAL A 18 43.71 13.90 35.16
C VAL A 18 44.31 14.09 33.79
N ASN A 19 45.61 14.44 33.69
CA ASN A 19 46.29 14.59 32.39
C ASN A 19 46.44 13.27 31.61
N ASP A 20 46.74 12.14 32.33
CA ASP A 20 46.83 10.84 31.71
C ASP A 20 45.44 10.35 31.20
N SER A 21 44.35 10.70 31.87
CA SER A 21 43.00 10.36 31.44
C SER A 21 42.54 11.20 30.23
N GLU A 22 42.84 12.50 30.22
CA GLU A 22 42.55 13.36 29.06
C GLU A 22 43.37 12.97 27.81
N LEU A 23 44.64 12.57 27.97
CA LEU A 23 45.46 12.11 26.85
C LEU A 23 45.03 10.76 26.31
N LEU A 24 44.48 9.86 27.14
CA LEU A 24 43.95 8.57 26.71
C LEU A 24 42.56 8.70 26.06
N GLU A 25 41.77 9.71 26.43
CA GLU A 25 40.47 9.96 25.77
C GLU A 25 40.64 10.60 24.40
N GLY A 26 41.67 11.39 24.15
CA GLY A 26 41.92 12.06 22.88
C GLY A 26 42.49 11.15 21.78
N GLU A 27 43.10 10.00 22.11
CA GLU A 27 43.72 9.08 21.15
C GLU A 27 42.93 7.76 20.95
N SER A 28 41.80 7.59 21.64
CA SER A 28 40.98 6.39 21.51
C SER A 28 40.02 6.53 20.33
N THR A 29 40.07 5.63 19.37
CA THR A 29 39.09 5.52 18.26
C THR A 29 37.65 5.44 18.78
N THR A 30 37.46 4.94 19.98
CA THR A 30 36.15 4.89 20.66
C THR A 30 35.69 6.29 21.10
N ALA A 31 36.58 7.10 21.66
CA ALA A 31 36.26 8.48 22.05
C ALA A 31 35.96 9.36 20.83
N GLU A 32 36.69 9.17 19.75
CA GLU A 32 36.47 9.87 18.47
C GLU A 32 35.08 9.52 17.86
N VAL A 33 34.68 8.23 17.91
CA VAL A 33 33.36 7.79 17.48
C VAL A 33 32.26 8.37 18.36
N PHE A 34 32.40 8.39 19.68
CA PHE A 34 31.43 9.00 20.61
C PHE A 34 31.30 10.51 20.41
N ASN A 35 32.42 11.21 20.23
CA ASN A 35 32.40 12.65 19.92
C ASN A 35 31.72 12.96 18.59
N THR A 36 31.97 12.14 17.57
CA THR A 36 31.31 12.28 16.25
C THR A 36 29.81 11.99 16.34
N LEU A 37 29.40 11.01 17.16
CA LEU A 37 27.99 10.71 17.41
C LEU A 37 27.29 11.85 18.14
N ASP A 38 27.91 12.40 19.18
CA ASP A 38 27.38 13.53 19.97
C ASP A 38 27.27 14.81 19.09
N GLU A 39 28.28 15.10 18.26
CA GLU A 39 28.24 16.24 17.35
C GLU A 39 27.14 16.05 16.28
N THR A 40 26.98 14.84 15.77
CA THR A 40 25.92 14.51 14.79
C THR A 40 24.53 14.57 15.44
N ALA A 41 24.39 14.08 16.66
CA ALA A 41 23.15 14.13 17.44
C ALA A 41 22.75 15.60 17.70
N ASN A 42 23.65 16.43 18.18
CA ASN A 42 23.40 17.85 18.43
C ASN A 42 23.02 18.63 17.16
N LYS A 43 23.70 18.38 16.02
CA LYS A 43 23.33 18.99 14.73
C LYS A 43 21.95 18.57 14.25
N THR A 44 21.60 17.31 14.47
CA THR A 44 20.29 16.78 14.10
C THR A 44 19.20 17.37 14.98
N GLU A 45 19.46 17.50 16.28
CA GLU A 45 18.53 18.10 17.26
C GLU A 45 18.26 19.58 16.94
N GLU A 46 19.31 20.39 16.71
CA GLU A 46 19.17 21.79 16.29
C GLU A 46 18.40 21.93 14.97
N TRP A 47 18.64 21.04 14.00
CA TRP A 47 17.93 21.07 12.73
C TRP A 47 16.45 20.74 12.90
N VAL A 48 16.13 19.73 13.72
CA VAL A 48 14.74 19.35 14.04
C VAL A 48 14.04 20.48 14.77
N GLU A 49 14.66 21.07 15.79
CA GLU A 49 14.12 22.18 16.57
C GLU A 49 13.82 23.38 15.66
N LYS A 50 14.77 23.75 14.80
CA LYS A 50 14.60 24.88 13.85
C LYS A 50 13.50 24.63 12.83
N ASN A 51 13.29 23.38 12.41
CA ASN A 51 12.32 22.99 11.38
C ASN A 51 11.04 22.35 11.95
N GLN A 52 10.87 22.32 13.27
CA GLN A 52 9.77 21.65 13.94
C GLN A 52 8.39 21.95 13.34
N LYS A 53 8.12 23.23 13.03
CA LYS A 53 6.83 23.63 12.44
C LYS A 53 6.64 23.05 11.04
N VAL A 54 7.68 23.03 10.22
CA VAL A 54 7.64 22.48 8.86
C VAL A 54 7.45 20.96 8.90
N ILE A 55 8.16 20.28 9.81
CA ILE A 55 8.04 18.84 10.03
C ILE A 55 6.60 18.49 10.46
N LEU A 56 6.04 19.22 11.44
CA LEU A 56 4.68 19.00 11.91
C LEU A 56 3.64 19.24 10.82
N ILE A 57 3.81 20.29 10.00
CA ILE A 57 2.92 20.54 8.84
C ILE A 57 3.03 19.42 7.83
N ALA A 58 4.23 18.96 7.50
CA ALA A 58 4.43 17.87 6.55
C ALA A 58 3.81 16.56 7.04
N VAL A 59 4.04 16.19 8.31
CA VAL A 59 3.42 15.01 8.93
C VAL A 59 1.90 15.13 8.97
N GLY A 60 1.39 16.30 9.33
CA GLY A 60 -0.05 16.58 9.34
C GLY A 60 -0.67 16.47 7.95
N ALA A 61 -0.01 16.99 6.92
CA ALA A 61 -0.49 16.88 5.53
C ALA A 61 -0.53 15.42 5.06
N ILE A 62 0.50 14.62 5.37
CA ILE A 62 0.52 13.19 5.06
C ILE A 62 -0.62 12.47 5.78
N ALA A 63 -0.81 12.72 7.07
CA ALA A 63 -1.86 12.11 7.86
C ALA A 63 -3.26 12.44 7.31
N LEU A 64 -3.51 13.71 6.93
CA LEU A 64 -4.76 14.13 6.31
C LEU A 64 -5.00 13.44 4.96
N THR A 65 -3.97 13.30 4.13
CA THR A 65 -4.07 12.59 2.85
C THR A 65 -4.44 11.13 3.05
N VAL A 66 -3.82 10.45 4.01
CA VAL A 66 -4.13 9.05 4.34
C VAL A 66 -5.56 8.91 4.87
N LEU A 67 -6.00 9.79 5.77
CA LEU A 67 -7.36 9.78 6.29
C LEU A 67 -8.41 10.04 5.20
N ALA A 68 -8.15 10.98 4.29
CA ALA A 68 -9.02 11.25 3.16
C ALA A 68 -9.12 10.04 2.22
N TYR A 69 -8.00 9.38 1.94
CA TYR A 69 -7.96 8.16 1.13
C TYR A 69 -8.75 7.02 1.77
N LEU A 70 -8.53 6.75 3.07
CA LEU A 70 -9.26 5.71 3.81
C LEU A 70 -10.76 6.02 3.87
N GLY A 71 -11.14 7.29 4.07
CA GLY A 71 -12.53 7.72 4.03
C GLY A 71 -13.16 7.48 2.67
N PHE A 72 -12.47 7.82 1.58
CA PHE A 72 -12.93 7.59 0.23
C PHE A 72 -13.15 6.09 -0.06
N VAL A 73 -12.19 5.24 0.30
CA VAL A 73 -12.29 3.79 0.07
C VAL A 73 -13.47 3.20 0.86
N ASN A 74 -13.56 3.47 2.16
CA ASN A 74 -14.56 2.82 3.02
C ASN A 74 -15.99 3.35 2.80
N VAL A 75 -16.14 4.64 2.45
CA VAL A 75 -17.46 5.27 2.37
C VAL A 75 -18.02 5.26 0.94
N ILE A 76 -17.16 5.26 -0.07
CA ILE A 76 -17.58 5.36 -1.46
C ILE A 76 -17.27 4.09 -2.24
N GLN A 77 -16.03 3.60 -2.19
CA GLN A 77 -15.62 2.46 -3.02
C GLN A 77 -16.20 1.12 -2.54
N GLU A 78 -16.12 0.81 -1.25
CA GLU A 78 -16.65 -0.47 -0.76
C GLU A 78 -18.16 -0.64 -0.95
N PRO A 79 -19.04 0.34 -0.64
CA PRO A 79 -20.47 0.22 -0.91
C PRO A 79 -20.74 0.06 -2.42
N LYS A 80 -20.07 0.84 -3.26
CA LYS A 80 -20.20 0.76 -4.72
C LYS A 80 -19.79 -0.61 -5.26
N GLU A 81 -18.72 -1.19 -4.74
CA GLU A 81 -18.27 -2.55 -5.09
C GLU A 81 -19.30 -3.61 -4.74
N LYS A 82 -19.84 -3.55 -3.50
CA LYS A 82 -20.87 -4.52 -3.03
C LYS A 82 -22.14 -4.43 -3.86
N GLU A 83 -22.56 -3.23 -4.20
CA GLU A 83 -23.72 -3.00 -5.06
C GLU A 83 -23.48 -3.56 -6.46
N ALA A 84 -22.31 -3.22 -7.07
CA ALA A 84 -21.93 -3.73 -8.39
C ALA A 84 -21.89 -5.25 -8.46
N MET A 85 -21.33 -5.91 -7.44
CA MET A 85 -21.33 -7.39 -7.34
C MET A 85 -22.74 -7.96 -7.24
N SER A 86 -23.62 -7.32 -6.47
CA SER A 86 -25.00 -7.76 -6.32
C SER A 86 -25.79 -7.63 -7.63
N GLU A 87 -25.61 -6.52 -8.33
CA GLU A 87 -26.27 -6.27 -9.62
C GLU A 87 -25.72 -7.16 -10.74
N MET A 88 -24.43 -7.49 -10.71
CA MET A 88 -23.79 -8.37 -11.71
C MET A 88 -24.30 -9.82 -11.65
N TYR A 89 -24.88 -10.25 -10.52
CA TYR A 89 -25.29 -11.65 -10.32
C TYR A 89 -26.24 -12.17 -11.42
N GLN A 90 -27.22 -11.35 -11.84
CA GLN A 90 -28.17 -11.76 -12.87
C GLN A 90 -27.52 -11.94 -14.26
N ALA A 91 -26.56 -11.08 -14.57
CA ALA A 91 -25.80 -11.20 -15.83
C ALA A 91 -24.95 -12.47 -15.84
N GLN A 92 -24.33 -12.82 -14.70
CA GLN A 92 -23.59 -14.09 -14.55
C GLN A 92 -24.51 -15.29 -14.68
N GLU A 93 -25.71 -15.26 -14.11
CA GLU A 93 -26.69 -16.34 -14.22
C GLU A 93 -27.07 -16.58 -15.69
N TYR A 94 -27.34 -15.54 -16.47
CA TYR A 94 -27.59 -15.67 -17.91
C TYR A 94 -26.39 -16.21 -18.68
N PHE A 95 -25.19 -15.78 -18.31
CA PHE A 95 -23.94 -16.25 -18.92
C PHE A 95 -23.73 -17.75 -18.65
N ASP A 96 -23.91 -18.21 -17.41
CA ASP A 96 -23.76 -19.60 -17.01
C ASP A 96 -24.81 -20.50 -17.69
N GLN A 97 -26.04 -20.00 -17.83
CA GLN A 97 -27.08 -20.69 -18.61
C GLN A 97 -26.68 -20.79 -20.10
N ALA A 98 -26.07 -19.74 -20.65
CA ALA A 98 -25.63 -19.75 -22.04
C ALA A 98 -24.52 -20.80 -22.31
N LEU A 99 -23.61 -21.00 -21.34
CA LEU A 99 -22.55 -22.00 -21.44
C LEU A 99 -23.09 -23.44 -21.53
N THR A 100 -24.22 -23.69 -20.88
CA THR A 100 -24.82 -25.04 -20.79
C THR A 100 -25.97 -25.29 -21.75
N ALA A 101 -26.47 -24.25 -22.40
CA ALA A 101 -27.62 -24.34 -23.30
C ALA A 101 -27.22 -24.97 -24.63
N PRO A 102 -27.88 -26.06 -25.05
CA PRO A 102 -27.63 -26.68 -26.37
C PRO A 102 -28.23 -25.88 -27.53
N VAL A 103 -29.19 -25.02 -27.25
CA VAL A 103 -29.91 -24.17 -28.24
C VAL A 103 -30.19 -22.82 -27.59
N ALA A 104 -30.21 -21.76 -28.39
CA ALA A 104 -30.49 -20.37 -27.96
C ALA A 104 -29.39 -19.73 -27.04
N SER A 105 -28.16 -20.25 -27.05
CA SER A 105 -27.04 -19.68 -26.35
C SER A 105 -26.81 -18.20 -26.67
N ASP A 106 -26.97 -17.82 -27.96
CA ASP A 106 -26.80 -16.42 -28.41
C ASP A 106 -27.77 -15.46 -27.72
N SER A 107 -29.04 -15.90 -27.50
CA SER A 107 -30.04 -15.09 -26.80
C SER A 107 -29.67 -14.90 -25.34
N LEU A 108 -29.15 -15.95 -24.70
CA LEU A 108 -28.70 -15.87 -23.29
C LEU A 108 -27.45 -15.02 -23.15
N TYR A 109 -26.48 -15.11 -24.06
CA TYR A 109 -25.33 -14.19 -24.08
C TYR A 109 -25.77 -12.75 -24.28
N ASN A 110 -26.75 -12.48 -25.15
CA ASN A 110 -27.30 -11.13 -25.29
C ASN A 110 -27.99 -10.63 -24.02
N LEU A 111 -28.70 -11.50 -23.30
CA LEU A 111 -29.26 -11.15 -21.98
C LEU A 111 -28.16 -10.91 -20.93
N ALA A 112 -27.09 -11.69 -20.94
CA ALA A 112 -25.95 -11.47 -20.06
C ALA A 112 -25.27 -10.12 -20.36
N LEU A 113 -25.14 -9.76 -21.65
CA LEU A 113 -24.53 -8.48 -22.06
C LEU A 113 -25.42 -7.28 -21.70
N ASN A 114 -26.69 -7.32 -22.11
CA ASN A 114 -27.58 -6.14 -22.09
C ASN A 114 -28.58 -6.13 -20.93
N GLY A 115 -28.59 -7.19 -20.12
CA GLY A 115 -29.56 -7.36 -19.05
C GLY A 115 -30.91 -7.87 -19.51
N GLY A 116 -31.76 -8.17 -18.56
CA GLY A 116 -33.13 -8.63 -18.77
C GLY A 116 -33.96 -8.49 -17.49
N ASN A 117 -35.28 -8.46 -17.62
CA ASN A 117 -36.19 -8.36 -16.47
C ASN A 117 -35.90 -7.18 -15.55
N SER A 118 -35.53 -6.03 -16.12
CA SER A 118 -35.12 -4.82 -15.37
C SER A 118 -33.91 -5.00 -14.49
N LYS A 119 -33.03 -5.94 -14.85
CA LYS A 119 -31.73 -6.18 -14.20
C LYS A 119 -30.62 -5.81 -15.16
N TYR A 120 -29.51 -5.38 -14.59
CA TYR A 120 -28.33 -4.99 -15.36
C TYR A 120 -27.66 -6.18 -16.04
N GLY A 121 -27.15 -5.93 -17.25
CA GLY A 121 -26.20 -6.77 -17.94
C GLY A 121 -24.75 -6.35 -17.64
N PHE A 122 -23.79 -7.10 -18.18
CA PHE A 122 -22.39 -6.76 -17.99
C PHE A 122 -22.03 -5.35 -18.50
N LEU A 123 -22.67 -4.91 -19.59
CA LEU A 123 -22.43 -3.58 -20.16
C LEU A 123 -22.90 -2.46 -19.20
N ASP A 124 -24.06 -2.65 -18.58
CA ASP A 124 -24.57 -1.70 -17.59
C ASP A 124 -23.67 -1.63 -16.34
N ILE A 125 -23.12 -2.79 -15.91
CA ILE A 125 -22.18 -2.85 -14.79
C ILE A 125 -20.90 -2.09 -15.13
N ILE A 126 -20.35 -2.24 -16.33
CA ILE A 126 -19.15 -1.53 -16.79
C ILE A 126 -19.41 -0.03 -16.80
N GLU A 127 -20.57 0.41 -17.30
CA GLU A 127 -20.92 1.83 -17.42
C GLU A 127 -21.19 2.49 -16.05
N ASN A 128 -22.04 1.87 -15.21
CA ASN A 128 -22.50 2.47 -13.98
C ASN A 128 -21.53 2.32 -12.81
N TYR A 129 -20.75 1.23 -12.80
CA TYR A 129 -19.85 0.86 -11.70
C TYR A 129 -18.36 0.90 -12.09
N GLY A 130 -18.01 1.68 -13.11
CA GLY A 130 -16.62 1.83 -13.55
C GLY A 130 -15.66 2.12 -12.37
N GLY A 131 -14.48 1.49 -12.39
CA GLY A 131 -13.46 1.56 -11.33
C GLY A 131 -13.69 0.58 -10.17
N THR A 132 -14.71 -0.31 -10.23
CA THR A 132 -14.90 -1.43 -9.31
C THR A 132 -14.30 -2.71 -9.89
N LYS A 133 -13.99 -3.67 -9.02
CA LYS A 133 -13.57 -5.03 -9.46
C LYS A 133 -14.67 -5.73 -10.24
N ALA A 134 -15.93 -5.55 -9.84
CA ALA A 134 -17.08 -6.08 -10.55
C ALA A 134 -17.13 -5.57 -12.00
N ALA A 135 -16.91 -4.27 -12.23
CA ALA A 135 -16.86 -3.72 -13.59
C ALA A 135 -15.66 -4.27 -14.40
N ASN A 136 -14.49 -4.42 -13.74
CA ASN A 136 -13.34 -5.03 -14.40
C ASN A 136 -13.60 -6.49 -14.82
N VAL A 137 -14.16 -7.30 -13.94
CA VAL A 137 -14.55 -8.69 -14.23
C VAL A 137 -15.67 -8.74 -15.29
N SER A 138 -16.59 -7.76 -15.29
CA SER A 138 -17.63 -7.65 -16.32
C SER A 138 -17.06 -7.41 -17.71
N ASN A 139 -15.91 -6.71 -17.85
CA ASN A 139 -15.21 -6.62 -19.15
C ASN A 139 -14.79 -8.00 -19.66
N TYR A 140 -14.27 -8.85 -18.79
CA TYR A 140 -13.90 -10.22 -19.17
C TYR A 140 -15.13 -11.02 -19.64
N TYR A 141 -16.21 -11.05 -18.85
CA TYR A 141 -17.43 -11.77 -19.20
C TYR A 141 -18.07 -11.23 -20.47
N ALA A 142 -18.13 -9.90 -20.64
CA ALA A 142 -18.64 -9.27 -21.86
C ALA A 142 -17.80 -9.68 -23.07
N GLY A 143 -16.48 -9.64 -22.96
CA GLY A 143 -15.59 -10.07 -24.04
C GLY A 143 -15.78 -11.53 -24.43
N VAL A 144 -15.93 -12.43 -23.46
CA VAL A 144 -16.21 -13.85 -23.70
C VAL A 144 -17.61 -14.04 -24.30
N ALA A 145 -18.62 -13.32 -23.83
CA ALA A 145 -19.97 -13.37 -24.41
C ALA A 145 -19.97 -12.94 -25.88
N TYR A 146 -19.32 -11.81 -26.21
CA TYR A 146 -19.16 -11.35 -27.59
C TYR A 146 -18.41 -12.34 -28.46
N LEU A 147 -17.38 -13.01 -27.91
CA LEU A 147 -16.67 -14.07 -28.66
C LEU A 147 -17.60 -15.21 -29.03
N ASN A 148 -18.47 -15.63 -28.13
CA ASN A 148 -19.40 -16.73 -28.35
C ASN A 148 -20.52 -16.41 -29.36
N ILE A 149 -20.93 -15.13 -29.45
CA ILE A 149 -21.89 -14.69 -30.49
C ILE A 149 -21.19 -14.21 -31.78
N ASN A 150 -19.89 -14.49 -31.94
CA ASN A 150 -19.04 -14.16 -33.08
C ASN A 150 -18.86 -12.66 -33.36
N ASP A 151 -19.06 -11.79 -32.36
CA ASP A 151 -18.73 -10.37 -32.44
C ASP A 151 -17.29 -10.13 -31.99
N TYR A 152 -16.34 -10.51 -32.82
CA TYR A 152 -14.91 -10.46 -32.49
C TYR A 152 -14.41 -9.05 -32.26
N LYS A 153 -15.01 -8.03 -32.86
CA LYS A 153 -14.59 -6.65 -32.69
C LYS A 153 -14.85 -6.17 -31.26
N ASN A 154 -16.04 -6.41 -30.77
CA ASN A 154 -16.40 -6.04 -29.39
C ASN A 154 -15.70 -6.97 -28.39
N ALA A 155 -15.56 -8.27 -28.70
CA ALA A 155 -14.80 -9.20 -27.87
C ALA A 155 -13.38 -8.70 -27.56
N ILE A 156 -12.64 -8.30 -28.59
CA ILE A 156 -11.27 -7.75 -28.41
C ILE A 156 -11.30 -6.48 -27.54
N SER A 157 -12.24 -5.57 -27.83
CA SER A 157 -12.32 -4.29 -27.09
C SER A 157 -12.52 -4.49 -25.59
N TYR A 158 -13.41 -5.41 -25.19
CA TYR A 158 -13.70 -5.66 -23.78
C TYR A 158 -12.63 -6.52 -23.12
N LEU A 159 -12.03 -7.48 -23.81
CA LEU A 159 -10.91 -8.27 -23.29
C LEU A 159 -9.66 -7.40 -23.06
N ASP A 160 -9.39 -6.44 -23.96
CA ASP A 160 -8.29 -5.50 -23.79
C ASP A 160 -8.50 -4.52 -22.61
N ALA A 161 -9.76 -4.25 -22.26
CA ALA A 161 -10.11 -3.41 -21.12
C ALA A 161 -10.00 -4.14 -19.77
N PHE A 162 -9.96 -5.47 -19.79
CA PHE A 162 -9.81 -6.28 -18.57
C PHE A 162 -8.36 -6.24 -18.05
N THR A 163 -8.18 -6.04 -16.77
CA THR A 163 -6.88 -6.11 -16.09
C THR A 163 -6.83 -7.25 -15.10
N SER A 164 -5.79 -8.08 -15.15
CA SER A 164 -5.64 -9.27 -14.29
C SER A 164 -5.10 -8.96 -12.89
N ASP A 165 -4.69 -7.72 -12.62
CA ASP A 165 -4.04 -7.35 -11.35
C ASP A 165 -5.01 -7.37 -10.15
N ASP A 166 -6.31 -7.45 -10.42
CA ASP A 166 -7.39 -7.43 -9.43
C ASP A 166 -8.20 -8.73 -9.35
N ALA A 167 -7.71 -9.79 -9.98
CA ALA A 167 -8.40 -11.08 -10.02
C ALA A 167 -7.97 -12.01 -8.87
#